data_e0709374981fe9910cf22ce7e7cdf9d0
#
_entry.id   e0709374981fe9910cf22ce7e7cdf9d0
#
_cell.length_a   1.000
_cell.length_b   1.000
_cell.length_c   1.000
_cell.angle_alpha   90.00
_cell.angle_beta   90.00
_cell.angle_gamma   90.00
#
_symmetry.space_group_name_H-M   'P 1'
#
loop_
_entity.id
_entity.type
_entity.pdbx_description
1 polymer ?
#
loop_
_entity_poly.entity_id
_entity_poly.type
_entity_poly.pdbx_seq_one_letter_code
_entity_poly.pdbx_strand_id
1 'polypeptide(L)'
;MRIGIIDAEIIGKSRHRFPNLCSMKLSYYHKSIGDDVELLLSYDNLDQYDKVYISKVFTWTKVPEEVLTMENVEYGGTGFYYDKAPKLPYEIEHSMPDYHLYDEWVAQCIEGGAKETEFTYYLDYSIGYLTRGCFRGCHFCVNRNCKRAEAASPLSEFMDESRPKLCFLDDNFLSYPGWKQLIEPVKATGKLFQFKQGLDERLLTKEKVHELASWRYDGEVIFAFDNIEDKQLIMSKLMLIRAEVPRWKKGLKFYVFCGCDKNEVYDEAFWRQDIENLFERIFILKTFGAIPYVMRFEKVYESKYNSFYATVAAWVNQPSFLKKSTFRDFAMFRGMNKEGQKKYKHDTESYLLNGGKKQSSWIAMEDIENRYPELADKYFHFVGKPPTKYEWLDDLLGGNNEE
;
A
#
# COMPACT_ATOMS: atom_id res chain seq x y z
N MET A 1 4.08 -14.55 -34.14
CA MET A 1 2.68 -14.60 -33.71
C MET A 1 2.20 -13.17 -33.39
N ARG A 2 0.89 -12.94 -33.47
CA ARG A 2 0.29 -11.67 -33.00
C ARG A 2 -0.21 -11.87 -31.55
N ILE A 3 0.36 -11.16 -30.61
CA ILE A 3 0.13 -11.33 -29.17
C ILE A 3 -0.61 -10.11 -28.63
N GLY A 4 -1.76 -10.32 -27.98
CA GLY A 4 -2.47 -9.31 -27.24
C GLY A 4 -2.11 -9.38 -25.73
N ILE A 5 -1.85 -8.25 -25.10
CA ILE A 5 -1.66 -8.16 -23.65
C ILE A 5 -2.69 -7.24 -23.04
N ILE A 6 -3.42 -7.72 -22.06
CA ILE A 6 -4.40 -6.96 -21.29
C ILE A 6 -3.94 -6.85 -19.83
N ASP A 7 -3.69 -5.63 -19.38
CA ASP A 7 -3.65 -5.29 -17.97
C ASP A 7 -5.08 -4.89 -17.55
N ALA A 8 -5.78 -5.79 -16.86
CA ALA A 8 -7.16 -5.56 -16.46
C ALA A 8 -7.34 -4.32 -15.56
N GLU A 9 -6.26 -3.86 -14.91
CA GLU A 9 -6.31 -2.73 -14.01
C GLU A 9 -6.42 -1.37 -14.73
N ILE A 10 -6.06 -1.29 -16.02
CA ILE A 10 -6.11 -0.02 -16.78
C ILE A 10 -7.34 0.09 -17.71
N ILE A 11 -8.08 -1.01 -17.92
CA ILE A 11 -9.23 -1.01 -18.83
C ILE A 11 -10.25 0.05 -18.40
N GLY A 12 -10.59 0.93 -19.33
CA GLY A 12 -11.55 2.04 -19.10
C GLY A 12 -11.06 3.11 -18.12
N LYS A 13 -9.76 3.13 -17.77
CA LYS A 13 -9.21 4.14 -16.87
C LYS A 13 -8.31 5.12 -17.60
N SER A 14 -8.49 6.40 -17.28
CA SER A 14 -7.60 7.50 -17.70
C SER A 14 -6.46 7.76 -16.74
N ARG A 15 -6.36 7.00 -15.63
CA ARG A 15 -5.33 7.13 -14.60
C ARG A 15 -5.11 5.80 -13.91
N HIS A 16 -3.89 5.36 -13.87
CA HIS A 16 -3.43 4.26 -13.04
C HIS A 16 -2.00 4.55 -12.60
N ARG A 17 -1.63 4.15 -11.38
CA ARG A 17 -0.37 4.62 -10.78
C ARG A 17 0.79 3.66 -10.97
N PHE A 18 0.54 2.41 -11.32
CA PHE A 18 1.58 1.39 -11.28
C PHE A 18 1.45 0.37 -12.42
N PRO A 19 2.48 0.18 -13.25
CA PRO A 19 2.44 -0.79 -14.35
C PRO A 19 2.40 -2.22 -13.83
N ASN A 20 1.84 -3.12 -14.63
CA ASN A 20 1.81 -4.54 -14.33
C ASN A 20 3.10 -5.21 -14.81
N LEU A 21 3.96 -5.61 -13.86
CA LEU A 21 5.26 -6.20 -14.15
C LEU A 21 5.14 -7.51 -14.96
N CYS A 22 4.10 -8.33 -14.69
CA CYS A 22 3.86 -9.57 -15.45
C CYS A 22 3.61 -9.25 -16.93
N SER A 23 2.73 -8.28 -17.22
CA SER A 23 2.45 -7.81 -18.58
C SER A 23 3.71 -7.30 -19.31
N MET A 24 4.55 -6.55 -18.60
CA MET A 24 5.81 -6.04 -19.15
C MET A 24 6.80 -7.16 -19.48
N LYS A 25 6.91 -8.20 -18.64
CA LYS A 25 7.77 -9.36 -18.88
C LYS A 25 7.28 -10.22 -20.04
N LEU A 26 5.97 -10.46 -20.10
CA LEU A 26 5.34 -11.15 -21.24
C LEU A 26 5.61 -10.42 -22.56
N SER A 27 5.44 -9.10 -22.57
CA SER A 27 5.71 -8.28 -23.75
C SER A 27 7.15 -8.40 -24.24
N TYR A 28 8.09 -8.22 -23.31
CA TYR A 28 9.51 -8.31 -23.66
C TYR A 28 9.88 -9.69 -24.22
N TYR A 29 9.44 -10.76 -23.54
CA TYR A 29 9.70 -12.12 -23.98
C TYR A 29 9.22 -12.36 -25.42
N HIS A 30 7.95 -12.04 -25.70
CA HIS A 30 7.37 -12.25 -27.03
C HIS A 30 8.06 -11.38 -28.11
N LYS A 31 8.33 -10.12 -27.81
CA LYS A 31 9.10 -9.26 -28.72
C LYS A 31 10.51 -9.81 -28.98
N SER A 32 11.17 -10.39 -27.97
CA SER A 32 12.53 -10.93 -28.09
C SER A 32 12.62 -12.16 -29.01
N ILE A 33 11.52 -12.90 -29.15
CA ILE A 33 11.43 -14.06 -30.07
C ILE A 33 10.79 -13.72 -31.42
N GLY A 34 10.55 -12.41 -31.68
CA GLY A 34 10.06 -11.90 -32.97
C GLY A 34 8.54 -11.89 -33.14
N ASP A 35 7.79 -12.01 -32.05
CA ASP A 35 6.33 -11.85 -32.07
C ASP A 35 5.94 -10.36 -32.13
N ASP A 36 4.78 -10.08 -32.75
CA ASP A 36 4.14 -8.76 -32.76
C ASP A 36 3.26 -8.63 -31.52
N VAL A 37 3.57 -7.66 -30.65
CA VAL A 37 2.93 -7.51 -29.32
C VAL A 37 2.21 -6.17 -29.20
N GLU A 38 0.95 -6.23 -28.79
CA GLU A 38 0.08 -5.07 -28.61
C GLU A 38 -0.51 -5.04 -27.19
N LEU A 39 -0.52 -3.85 -26.55
CA LEU A 39 -1.27 -3.59 -25.32
C LEU A 39 -2.73 -3.28 -25.68
N LEU A 40 -3.64 -4.14 -25.26
CA LEU A 40 -5.06 -4.01 -25.54
C LEU A 40 -5.76 -3.25 -24.44
N LEU A 41 -6.55 -2.24 -24.82
CA LEU A 41 -7.30 -1.36 -23.91
C LEU A 41 -8.80 -1.70 -23.84
N SER A 42 -9.23 -2.77 -24.48
CA SER A 42 -10.58 -3.34 -24.42
C SER A 42 -10.52 -4.87 -24.51
N TYR A 43 -11.67 -5.50 -24.29
CA TYR A 43 -11.86 -6.94 -24.49
C TYR A 43 -12.48 -7.28 -25.84
N ASP A 44 -12.45 -6.36 -26.79
CA ASP A 44 -13.05 -6.54 -28.12
C ASP A 44 -12.06 -7.20 -29.10
N ASN A 45 -12.60 -7.97 -30.05
CA ASN A 45 -11.84 -8.54 -31.17
C ASN A 45 -10.63 -9.38 -30.78
N LEU A 46 -10.68 -10.09 -29.66
CA LEU A 46 -9.55 -10.92 -29.17
C LEU A 46 -9.24 -12.12 -30.08
N ASP A 47 -10.19 -12.55 -30.89
CA ASP A 47 -10.07 -13.58 -31.91
C ASP A 47 -9.10 -13.24 -33.05
N GLN A 48 -8.73 -11.96 -33.20
CA GLN A 48 -7.73 -11.50 -34.18
C GLN A 48 -6.27 -11.77 -33.75
N TYR A 49 -6.04 -12.20 -32.49
CA TYR A 49 -4.73 -12.51 -31.96
C TYR A 49 -4.49 -14.01 -31.89
N ASP A 50 -3.27 -14.43 -32.18
CA ASP A 50 -2.87 -15.82 -32.01
C ASP A 50 -2.92 -16.24 -30.54
N LYS A 51 -2.58 -15.31 -29.64
CA LYS A 51 -2.67 -15.49 -28.19
C LYS A 51 -2.92 -14.16 -27.48
N VAL A 52 -3.73 -14.21 -26.42
CA VAL A 52 -4.00 -13.07 -25.54
C VAL A 52 -3.68 -13.44 -24.10
N TYR A 53 -2.94 -12.58 -23.42
CA TYR A 53 -2.66 -12.71 -21.99
C TYR A 53 -3.44 -11.65 -21.21
N ILE A 54 -4.19 -12.08 -20.18
CA ILE A 54 -4.93 -11.19 -19.29
C ILE A 54 -4.35 -11.28 -17.88
N SER A 55 -3.77 -10.19 -17.39
CA SER A 55 -3.25 -10.09 -16.03
C SER A 55 -4.19 -9.26 -15.16
N LYS A 56 -4.56 -9.80 -13.97
CA LYS A 56 -5.42 -9.15 -12.99
C LYS A 56 -4.79 -9.20 -11.61
N VAL A 57 -4.64 -8.05 -10.96
CA VAL A 57 -4.01 -7.90 -9.63
C VAL A 57 -5.04 -7.91 -8.50
N PHE A 58 -6.16 -7.20 -8.66
CA PHE A 58 -7.16 -7.04 -7.59
C PHE A 58 -8.38 -7.93 -7.81
N THR A 59 -8.88 -8.54 -6.75
CA THR A 59 -10.05 -9.45 -6.78
C THR A 59 -11.32 -8.75 -7.30
N TRP A 60 -11.48 -7.46 -7.02
CA TRP A 60 -12.64 -6.65 -7.43
C TRP A 60 -12.59 -6.12 -8.88
N THR A 61 -11.46 -6.25 -9.57
CA THR A 61 -11.38 -5.85 -10.99
C THR A 61 -12.20 -6.81 -11.82
N LYS A 62 -13.11 -6.27 -12.62
CA LYS A 62 -14.03 -7.07 -13.45
C LYS A 62 -13.36 -7.43 -14.76
N VAL A 63 -13.49 -8.67 -15.15
CA VAL A 63 -13.13 -9.21 -16.47
C VAL A 63 -14.36 -9.98 -16.97
N PRO A 64 -14.80 -9.78 -18.21
CA PRO A 64 -15.95 -10.50 -18.76
C PRO A 64 -15.69 -12.02 -18.78
N GLU A 65 -16.66 -12.81 -18.34
CA GLU A 65 -16.48 -14.27 -18.23
C GLU A 65 -16.32 -14.93 -19.62
N GLU A 66 -16.99 -14.39 -20.63
CA GLU A 66 -16.93 -14.89 -22.01
C GLU A 66 -15.52 -14.87 -22.59
N VAL A 67 -14.70 -13.86 -22.26
CA VAL A 67 -13.31 -13.81 -22.77
C VAL A 67 -12.39 -14.83 -22.07
N LEU A 68 -12.70 -15.24 -20.85
CA LEU A 68 -11.92 -16.23 -20.11
C LEU A 68 -12.13 -17.66 -20.64
N THR A 69 -13.14 -17.87 -21.50
CA THR A 69 -13.45 -19.16 -22.12
C THR A 69 -12.90 -19.29 -23.54
N MET A 70 -12.28 -18.24 -24.10
CA MET A 70 -11.71 -18.27 -25.45
C MET A 70 -10.43 -19.14 -25.47
N GLU A 71 -10.26 -19.95 -26.49
CA GLU A 71 -9.14 -20.90 -26.62
C GLU A 71 -7.77 -20.22 -26.72
N ASN A 72 -7.73 -19.01 -27.30
CA ASN A 72 -6.51 -18.23 -27.45
C ASN A 72 -6.20 -17.33 -26.24
N VAL A 73 -7.01 -17.36 -25.17
CA VAL A 73 -6.84 -16.51 -23.97
C VAL A 73 -6.19 -17.30 -22.83
N GLU A 74 -5.13 -16.76 -22.29
CA GLU A 74 -4.50 -17.20 -21.04
C GLU A 74 -4.58 -16.08 -20.01
N TYR A 75 -4.97 -16.40 -18.78
CA TYR A 75 -5.12 -15.38 -17.73
C TYR A 75 -4.44 -15.78 -16.44
N GLY A 76 -4.00 -14.77 -15.70
CA GLY A 76 -3.24 -14.95 -14.47
C GLY A 76 -3.26 -13.77 -13.53
N GLY A 77 -2.55 -13.93 -12.42
CA GLY A 77 -2.38 -12.93 -11.38
C GLY A 77 -3.21 -13.18 -10.12
N THR A 78 -2.86 -12.45 -9.07
CA THR A 78 -3.46 -12.60 -7.73
C THR A 78 -4.94 -12.24 -7.70
N GLY A 79 -5.42 -11.42 -8.61
CA GLY A 79 -6.83 -11.07 -8.73
C GLY A 79 -7.73 -12.24 -9.15
N PHE A 80 -7.19 -13.23 -9.87
CA PHE A 80 -7.90 -14.47 -10.22
C PHE A 80 -7.70 -15.58 -9.18
N TYR A 81 -6.47 -15.77 -8.72
CA TYR A 81 -6.06 -16.97 -7.98
C TYR A 81 -5.64 -16.71 -6.53
N TYR A 82 -5.63 -15.45 -6.09
CA TYR A 82 -5.20 -15.01 -4.78
C TYR A 82 -3.81 -15.54 -4.42
N ASP A 83 -3.70 -16.48 -3.46
CA ASP A 83 -2.46 -17.10 -2.98
C ASP A 83 -2.03 -18.34 -3.79
N LYS A 84 -2.74 -18.67 -4.87
CA LYS A 84 -2.49 -19.81 -5.77
C LYS A 84 -2.19 -19.39 -7.20
N ALA A 85 -1.83 -18.11 -7.41
CA ALA A 85 -1.49 -17.61 -8.74
C ALA A 85 -0.33 -18.42 -9.34
N PRO A 86 -0.46 -18.93 -10.59
CA PRO A 86 0.61 -19.65 -11.25
C PRO A 86 1.82 -18.72 -11.44
N LYS A 87 3.00 -19.29 -11.32
CA LYS A 87 4.23 -18.57 -11.63
C LYS A 87 4.41 -18.48 -13.15
N LEU A 88 5.04 -17.41 -13.59
CA LEU A 88 5.49 -17.33 -14.98
C LEU A 88 6.53 -18.42 -15.26
N PRO A 89 6.61 -18.95 -16.52
CA PRO A 89 7.76 -19.75 -16.96
C PRO A 89 9.07 -19.04 -16.66
N TYR A 90 10.13 -19.84 -16.41
CA TYR A 90 11.44 -19.32 -16.03
C TYR A 90 11.97 -18.26 -16.99
N GLU A 91 11.88 -18.52 -18.29
CA GLU A 91 12.39 -17.64 -19.35
C GLU A 91 11.68 -16.27 -19.35
N ILE A 92 10.38 -16.25 -19.01
CA ILE A 92 9.60 -15.02 -18.92
C ILE A 92 9.87 -14.32 -17.59
N GLU A 93 9.91 -15.07 -16.48
CA GLU A 93 10.17 -14.50 -15.15
C GLU A 93 11.53 -13.81 -15.08
N HIS A 94 12.54 -14.35 -15.78
CA HIS A 94 13.90 -13.83 -15.81
C HIS A 94 14.21 -12.96 -17.04
N SER A 95 13.18 -12.54 -17.78
CA SER A 95 13.34 -11.56 -18.87
C SER A 95 13.28 -10.12 -18.35
N MET A 96 13.93 -9.21 -19.09
CA MET A 96 13.80 -7.77 -18.85
C MET A 96 12.34 -7.33 -19.00
N PRO A 97 11.78 -6.48 -18.13
CA PRO A 97 10.47 -5.88 -18.38
C PRO A 97 10.49 -4.97 -19.61
N ASP A 98 9.46 -5.04 -20.46
CA ASP A 98 9.27 -4.07 -21.54
C ASP A 98 8.75 -2.75 -20.96
N TYR A 99 9.66 -1.82 -20.74
CA TYR A 99 9.34 -0.51 -20.16
C TYR A 99 8.60 0.44 -21.12
N HIS A 100 8.43 0.03 -22.39
CA HIS A 100 7.72 0.80 -23.42
C HIS A 100 6.32 0.28 -23.71
N LEU A 101 5.89 -0.82 -23.08
CA LEU A 101 4.57 -1.42 -23.30
C LEU A 101 3.42 -0.42 -23.10
N TYR A 102 3.56 0.51 -22.17
CA TYR A 102 2.50 1.45 -21.76
C TYR A 102 2.65 2.84 -22.36
N ASP A 103 3.65 3.12 -23.19
CA ASP A 103 4.00 4.47 -23.64
C ASP A 103 2.82 5.17 -24.34
N GLU A 104 2.14 4.50 -25.26
CA GLU A 104 1.00 5.06 -25.97
C GLU A 104 -0.19 5.34 -25.05
N TRP A 105 -0.49 4.41 -24.14
CA TRP A 105 -1.57 4.60 -23.17
C TRP A 105 -1.28 5.76 -22.20
N VAL A 106 -0.06 5.89 -21.72
CA VAL A 106 0.37 7.02 -20.86
C VAL A 106 0.24 8.34 -21.61
N ALA A 107 0.70 8.40 -22.87
CA ALA A 107 0.57 9.58 -23.72
C ALA A 107 -0.90 9.98 -23.90
N GLN A 108 -1.78 9.05 -24.25
CA GLN A 108 -3.23 9.28 -24.37
C GLN A 108 -3.84 9.82 -23.06
N CYS A 109 -3.45 9.27 -21.90
CA CYS A 109 -3.92 9.73 -20.60
C CYS A 109 -3.48 11.19 -20.32
N ILE A 110 -2.24 11.55 -20.64
CA ILE A 110 -1.71 12.90 -20.46
C ILE A 110 -2.41 13.89 -21.41
N GLU A 111 -2.59 13.53 -22.68
CA GLU A 111 -3.38 14.31 -23.64
C GLU A 111 -4.83 14.51 -23.16
N GLY A 112 -5.41 13.50 -22.51
CA GLY A 112 -6.71 13.54 -21.86
C GLY A 112 -6.77 14.38 -20.57
N GLY A 113 -5.64 15.03 -20.16
CA GLY A 113 -5.58 15.96 -19.03
C GLY A 113 -5.06 15.36 -17.70
N ALA A 114 -4.56 14.13 -17.70
CA ALA A 114 -3.81 13.60 -16.54
C ALA A 114 -2.43 14.27 -16.44
N LYS A 115 -1.90 14.34 -15.21
CA LYS A 115 -0.56 14.92 -15.00
C LYS A 115 0.51 13.85 -15.20
N GLU A 116 1.60 14.18 -15.89
CA GLU A 116 2.75 13.29 -16.07
C GLU A 116 3.28 12.74 -14.74
N THR A 117 3.27 13.53 -13.66
CA THR A 117 3.66 13.12 -12.32
C THR A 117 2.80 11.99 -11.73
N GLU A 118 1.65 11.67 -12.31
CA GLU A 118 0.82 10.53 -11.93
C GLU A 118 1.33 9.21 -12.52
N PHE A 119 2.24 9.27 -13.51
CA PHE A 119 2.78 8.13 -14.24
C PHE A 119 4.27 7.86 -13.96
N THR A 120 4.84 8.40 -12.87
CA THR A 120 6.27 8.26 -12.55
C THR A 120 6.75 6.80 -12.49
N TYR A 121 5.91 5.83 -12.07
CA TYR A 121 6.28 4.41 -12.09
C TYR A 121 6.34 3.82 -13.51
N TYR A 122 5.63 4.39 -14.45
CA TYR A 122 5.71 4.02 -15.87
C TYR A 122 6.91 4.65 -16.56
N LEU A 123 7.32 5.84 -16.14
CA LEU A 123 8.31 6.67 -16.84
C LEU A 123 9.71 6.59 -16.21
N ASP A 124 9.80 6.64 -14.86
CA ASP A 124 11.07 6.86 -14.16
C ASP A 124 11.66 5.61 -13.52
N TYR A 125 10.85 4.57 -13.25
CA TYR A 125 11.30 3.45 -12.44
C TYR A 125 11.60 2.20 -13.25
N SER A 126 12.76 1.58 -12.95
CA SER A 126 12.95 0.15 -13.20
C SER A 126 12.32 -0.64 -12.06
N ILE A 127 11.56 -1.68 -12.37
CA ILE A 127 10.70 -2.41 -11.42
C ILE A 127 11.04 -3.89 -11.43
N GLY A 128 11.26 -4.48 -10.26
CA GLY A 128 11.55 -5.90 -10.15
C GLY A 128 11.56 -6.41 -8.71
N TYR A 129 12.07 -7.62 -8.54
CA TYR A 129 12.19 -8.30 -7.27
C TYR A 129 13.64 -8.71 -7.04
N LEU A 130 14.27 -8.27 -5.96
CA LEU A 130 15.53 -8.83 -5.48
C LEU A 130 15.30 -10.15 -4.73
N THR A 131 14.20 -10.19 -3.96
CA THR A 131 13.76 -11.38 -3.23
C THR A 131 12.26 -11.61 -3.40
N ARG A 132 11.82 -12.87 -3.27
CA ARG A 132 10.41 -13.23 -3.19
C ARG A 132 10.14 -14.11 -1.98
N GLY A 133 8.94 -13.99 -1.44
CA GLY A 133 8.45 -14.78 -0.32
C GLY A 133 8.62 -14.11 1.03
N CYS A 134 7.87 -14.64 1.99
CA CYS A 134 7.82 -14.16 3.37
C CYS A 134 7.50 -15.31 4.30
N PHE A 135 8.14 -15.35 5.48
CA PHE A 135 7.89 -16.41 6.48
C PHE A 135 6.74 -16.07 7.46
N ARG A 136 6.17 -14.87 7.38
CA ARG A 136 5.20 -14.38 8.38
C ARG A 136 3.85 -15.10 8.34
N GLY A 137 3.42 -15.59 7.18
CA GLY A 137 2.16 -16.30 7.03
C GLY A 137 0.92 -15.49 7.44
N CYS A 138 0.93 -14.16 7.23
CA CYS A 138 -0.19 -13.28 7.56
C CYS A 138 -1.46 -13.76 6.88
N HIS A 139 -2.55 -13.91 7.63
CA HIS A 139 -3.81 -14.50 7.17
C HIS A 139 -4.37 -13.84 5.89
N PHE A 140 -4.28 -12.52 5.82
CA PHE A 140 -4.79 -11.71 4.71
C PHE A 140 -3.83 -11.60 3.52
N CYS A 141 -2.65 -12.21 3.59
CA CYS A 141 -1.60 -11.99 2.61
C CYS A 141 -1.64 -13.06 1.50
N VAL A 142 -1.44 -12.64 0.24
CA VAL A 142 -1.31 -13.56 -0.90
C VAL A 142 -0.08 -14.48 -0.76
N ASN A 143 0.91 -14.10 0.07
CA ASN A 143 2.13 -14.86 0.33
C ASN A 143 2.05 -15.71 1.60
N ARG A 144 0.86 -15.94 2.17
CA ARG A 144 0.67 -16.66 3.44
C ARG A 144 1.21 -18.10 3.44
N ASN A 145 1.33 -18.71 2.28
CA ASN A 145 1.84 -20.07 2.11
C ASN A 145 3.36 -20.15 1.92
N CYS A 146 4.04 -19.01 1.80
CA CYS A 146 5.49 -18.96 1.70
C CYS A 146 6.15 -19.32 3.04
N LYS A 147 7.30 -19.98 3.00
CA LYS A 147 8.03 -20.40 4.21
C LYS A 147 9.24 -19.51 4.52
N ARG A 148 9.79 -18.86 3.50
CA ARG A 148 10.98 -18.00 3.61
C ARG A 148 11.05 -17.02 2.45
N ALA A 149 11.88 -15.99 2.58
CA ALA A 149 12.32 -15.19 1.45
C ALA A 149 13.50 -15.89 0.75
N GLU A 150 13.51 -15.85 -0.56
CA GLU A 150 14.55 -16.41 -1.42
C GLU A 150 15.01 -15.33 -2.40
N ALA A 151 16.27 -15.41 -2.87
CA ALA A 151 16.74 -14.54 -3.94
C ALA A 151 15.90 -14.79 -5.20
N ALA A 152 15.51 -13.72 -5.87
CA ALA A 152 14.68 -13.78 -7.08
C ALA A 152 15.50 -13.47 -8.33
N SER A 153 15.65 -12.20 -8.68
CA SER A 153 16.33 -11.75 -9.88
C SER A 153 17.52 -10.87 -9.54
N PRO A 154 18.68 -11.08 -10.22
CA PRO A 154 19.74 -10.09 -10.16
C PRO A 154 19.27 -8.76 -10.77
N LEU A 155 19.87 -7.66 -10.32
CA LEU A 155 19.46 -6.31 -10.76
C LEU A 155 19.52 -6.15 -12.29
N SER A 156 20.47 -6.83 -12.96
CA SER A 156 20.64 -6.80 -14.42
C SER A 156 19.46 -7.35 -15.23
N GLU A 157 18.56 -8.13 -14.61
CA GLU A 157 17.40 -8.69 -15.30
C GLU A 157 16.22 -7.70 -15.39
N PHE A 158 16.26 -6.59 -14.65
CA PHE A 158 15.17 -5.63 -14.66
C PHE A 158 15.61 -4.16 -14.58
N MET A 159 16.90 -3.87 -14.46
CA MET A 159 17.38 -2.50 -14.43
C MET A 159 17.61 -1.96 -15.84
N ASP A 160 16.83 -0.95 -16.21
CA ASP A 160 17.09 -0.10 -17.37
C ASP A 160 17.98 1.08 -16.95
N GLU A 161 19.13 1.20 -17.59
CA GLU A 161 20.13 2.23 -17.29
C GLU A 161 19.60 3.65 -17.53
N SER A 162 18.68 3.83 -18.48
CA SER A 162 18.08 5.12 -18.80
C SER A 162 17.14 5.63 -17.72
N ARG A 163 16.61 4.76 -16.86
CA ARG A 163 15.65 5.11 -15.83
C ARG A 163 16.34 5.56 -14.54
N PRO A 164 15.98 6.73 -13.97
CA PRO A 164 16.69 7.32 -12.84
C PRO A 164 16.44 6.62 -11.50
N LYS A 165 15.43 5.75 -11.40
CA LYS A 165 14.95 5.19 -10.14
C LYS A 165 14.69 3.69 -10.21
N LEU A 166 14.74 3.03 -9.02
CA LEU A 166 14.45 1.61 -8.87
C LEU A 166 13.28 1.41 -7.90
N CYS A 167 12.39 0.47 -8.22
CA CYS A 167 11.28 0.08 -7.36
C CYS A 167 11.27 -1.43 -7.15
N PHE A 168 11.46 -1.86 -5.91
CA PHE A 168 11.44 -3.27 -5.55
C PHE A 168 10.06 -3.65 -5.00
N LEU A 169 9.54 -4.76 -5.52
CA LEU A 169 8.25 -5.32 -5.11
C LEU A 169 8.40 -6.47 -4.09
N ASP A 170 9.56 -6.54 -3.47
CA ASP A 170 9.94 -7.59 -2.52
C ASP A 170 8.91 -7.73 -1.39
N ASP A 171 8.54 -8.96 -1.06
CA ASP A 171 7.54 -9.28 -0.04
C ASP A 171 8.08 -9.05 1.39
N ASN A 172 9.33 -9.44 1.62
CA ASN A 172 10.03 -9.24 2.91
C ASN A 172 11.55 -9.29 2.74
N PHE A 173 12.11 -8.27 2.13
CA PHE A 173 13.53 -8.19 1.78
C PHE A 173 14.46 -8.42 3.00
N LEU A 174 14.15 -7.80 4.15
CA LEU A 174 14.97 -7.88 5.35
C LEU A 174 14.99 -9.26 6.01
N SER A 175 14.11 -10.17 5.59
CA SER A 175 14.09 -11.56 6.08
C SER A 175 15.04 -12.49 5.32
N TYR A 176 15.52 -12.08 4.15
CA TYR A 176 16.50 -12.85 3.39
C TYR A 176 17.88 -12.76 4.05
N PRO A 177 18.53 -13.89 4.39
CA PRO A 177 19.82 -13.84 5.08
C PRO A 177 20.92 -13.11 4.29
N GLY A 178 20.87 -13.22 2.95
CA GLY A 178 21.82 -12.58 2.03
C GLY A 178 21.42 -11.15 1.60
N TRP A 179 20.57 -10.45 2.34
CA TRP A 179 20.06 -9.13 1.95
C TRP A 179 21.17 -8.09 1.69
N LYS A 180 22.30 -8.17 2.41
CA LYS A 180 23.43 -7.26 2.19
C LYS A 180 24.06 -7.43 0.81
N GLN A 181 24.28 -8.67 0.39
CA GLN A 181 24.86 -8.97 -0.92
C GLN A 181 23.95 -8.49 -2.06
N LEU A 182 22.63 -8.49 -1.84
CA LEU A 182 21.66 -8.02 -2.85
C LEU A 182 21.55 -6.49 -2.88
N ILE A 183 21.72 -5.79 -1.76
CA ILE A 183 21.58 -4.33 -1.74
C ILE A 183 22.86 -3.59 -2.20
N GLU A 184 24.03 -4.19 -2.10
CA GLU A 184 25.28 -3.55 -2.50
C GLU A 184 25.32 -3.16 -3.99
N PRO A 185 24.92 -4.03 -4.96
CA PRO A 185 24.80 -3.64 -6.36
C PRO A 185 23.82 -2.48 -6.56
N VAL A 186 22.71 -2.45 -5.82
CA VAL A 186 21.72 -1.37 -5.89
C VAL A 186 22.36 -0.04 -5.45
N LYS A 187 23.07 -0.04 -4.32
CA LYS A 187 23.78 1.15 -3.81
C LYS A 187 24.85 1.63 -4.80
N ALA A 188 25.54 0.70 -5.45
CA ALA A 188 26.59 1.02 -6.44
C ALA A 188 26.05 1.74 -7.68
N THR A 189 24.76 1.56 -8.04
CA THR A 189 24.14 2.33 -9.15
C THR A 189 24.05 3.82 -8.87
N GLY A 190 24.06 4.24 -7.61
CA GLY A 190 23.81 5.63 -7.20
C GLY A 190 22.37 6.12 -7.47
N LYS A 191 21.47 5.28 -8.01
CA LYS A 191 20.07 5.62 -8.27
C LYS A 191 19.26 5.75 -6.98
N LEU A 192 18.18 6.51 -7.00
CA LEU A 192 17.16 6.48 -5.95
C LEU A 192 16.37 5.18 -6.02
N PHE A 193 16.01 4.61 -4.87
CA PHE A 193 15.23 3.37 -4.86
C PHE A 193 14.24 3.28 -3.69
N GLN A 194 13.25 2.42 -3.81
CA GLN A 194 12.26 2.14 -2.77
C GLN A 194 11.80 0.68 -2.76
N PHE A 195 11.38 0.21 -1.60
CA PHE A 195 10.66 -1.05 -1.43
C PHE A 195 9.16 -0.76 -1.31
N LYS A 196 8.39 -1.11 -2.35
CA LYS A 196 6.99 -0.68 -2.50
C LYS A 196 6.02 -1.41 -1.57
N GLN A 197 6.28 -2.70 -1.30
CA GLN A 197 5.44 -3.49 -0.41
C GLN A 197 5.73 -3.24 1.07
N GLY A 198 6.82 -2.51 1.35
CA GLY A 198 7.29 -2.24 2.70
C GLY A 198 8.34 -3.24 3.19
N LEU A 199 8.97 -2.86 4.29
CA LEU A 199 9.97 -3.64 4.99
C LEU A 199 9.39 -4.16 6.32
N ASP A 200 9.97 -5.20 6.88
CA ASP A 200 9.54 -5.74 8.18
C ASP A 200 10.37 -5.11 9.31
N GLU A 201 9.82 -4.09 9.99
CA GLU A 201 10.50 -3.37 11.07
C GLU A 201 10.83 -4.24 12.27
N ARG A 202 10.09 -5.34 12.49
CA ARG A 202 10.33 -6.31 13.56
C ARG A 202 11.68 -7.01 13.43
N LEU A 203 12.25 -7.02 12.21
CA LEU A 203 13.56 -7.58 11.90
C LEU A 203 14.71 -6.57 12.04
N LEU A 204 14.42 -5.32 12.40
CA LEU A 204 15.46 -4.30 12.56
C LEU A 204 16.42 -4.64 13.69
N THR A 205 17.71 -4.55 13.38
CA THR A 205 18.84 -4.55 14.31
C THR A 205 19.54 -3.21 14.19
N LYS A 206 20.47 -2.88 15.10
CA LYS A 206 21.32 -1.69 15.00
C LYS A 206 21.96 -1.58 13.62
N GLU A 207 22.53 -2.67 13.14
CA GLU A 207 23.16 -2.76 11.82
C GLU A 207 22.18 -2.40 10.68
N LYS A 208 20.99 -3.02 10.67
CA LYS A 208 19.96 -2.74 9.65
C LYS A 208 19.46 -1.29 9.71
N VAL A 209 19.36 -0.71 10.91
CA VAL A 209 18.97 0.70 11.07
C VAL A 209 20.01 1.63 10.44
N HIS A 210 21.31 1.42 10.72
CA HIS A 210 22.39 2.21 10.13
C HIS A 210 22.44 2.04 8.60
N GLU A 211 22.25 0.81 8.12
CA GLU A 211 22.23 0.52 6.70
C GLU A 211 21.07 1.24 6.00
N LEU A 212 19.85 1.11 6.50
CA LEU A 212 18.67 1.83 5.99
C LEU A 212 18.85 3.35 5.99
N ALA A 213 19.50 3.90 7.00
CA ALA A 213 19.79 5.33 7.09
C ALA A 213 20.73 5.81 5.98
N SER A 214 21.64 4.94 5.52
CA SER A 214 22.62 5.22 4.47
C SER A 214 22.02 5.18 3.06
N TRP A 215 20.89 4.50 2.84
CA TRP A 215 20.31 4.29 1.52
C TRP A 215 19.86 5.59 0.85
N ARG A 216 20.04 5.68 -0.45
CA ARG A 216 19.42 6.72 -1.28
C ARG A 216 17.96 6.38 -1.54
N TYR A 217 17.17 6.30 -0.47
CA TYR A 217 15.79 5.88 -0.52
C TYR A 217 14.86 6.97 -1.07
N ASP A 218 13.97 6.63 -1.99
CA ASP A 218 13.00 7.53 -2.58
C ASP A 218 11.70 7.55 -1.77
N GLY A 219 11.35 8.71 -1.24
CA GLY A 219 10.18 8.89 -0.38
C GLY A 219 10.35 8.38 1.06
N GLU A 220 9.25 7.98 1.67
CA GLU A 220 9.23 7.43 3.03
C GLU A 220 9.66 5.96 3.03
N VAL A 221 10.40 5.56 4.07
CA VAL A 221 10.64 4.14 4.33
C VAL A 221 9.35 3.51 4.86
N ILE A 222 8.87 2.51 4.13
CA ILE A 222 7.57 1.89 4.40
C ILE A 222 7.76 0.63 5.26
N PHE A 223 6.98 0.53 6.32
CA PHE A 223 6.86 -0.62 7.22
C PHE A 223 5.38 -1.04 7.35
N ALA A 224 5.10 -2.02 8.21
CA ALA A 224 3.74 -2.47 8.50
C ALA A 224 3.49 -2.61 10.00
N PHE A 225 2.31 -2.17 10.45
CA PHE A 225 1.81 -2.41 11.80
C PHE A 225 0.37 -2.95 11.71
N ASP A 226 0.24 -4.20 11.30
CA ASP A 226 -1.06 -4.80 10.99
C ASP A 226 -1.70 -5.49 12.20
N ASN A 227 -0.90 -5.93 13.18
CA ASN A 227 -1.38 -6.64 14.35
C ASN A 227 -1.04 -5.88 15.64
N ILE A 228 -2.06 -5.58 16.47
CA ILE A 228 -1.86 -4.90 17.75
C ILE A 228 -0.99 -5.71 18.73
N GLU A 229 -0.99 -7.03 18.61
CA GLU A 229 -0.14 -7.91 19.43
C GLU A 229 1.34 -7.61 19.26
N ASP A 230 1.75 -7.05 18.12
CA ASP A 230 3.13 -6.65 17.85
C ASP A 230 3.53 -5.29 18.48
N LYS A 231 2.61 -4.59 19.19
CA LYS A 231 2.81 -3.20 19.61
C LYS A 231 4.10 -2.98 20.40
N GLN A 232 4.41 -3.83 21.37
CA GLN A 232 5.63 -3.68 22.19
C GLN A 232 6.90 -3.83 21.37
N LEU A 233 6.91 -4.81 20.45
CA LEU A 233 8.03 -5.03 19.56
C LEU A 233 8.21 -3.85 18.61
N ILE A 234 7.13 -3.35 17.98
CA ILE A 234 7.18 -2.21 17.06
C ILE A 234 7.64 -0.94 17.79
N MET A 235 7.12 -0.66 18.98
CA MET A 235 7.56 0.46 19.80
C MET A 235 9.06 0.36 20.12
N SER A 236 9.55 -0.81 20.48
CA SER A 236 10.98 -1.04 20.73
C SER A 236 11.84 -0.77 19.48
N LYS A 237 11.33 -1.12 18.28
CA LYS A 237 12.06 -0.84 17.03
C LYS A 237 12.02 0.64 16.65
N LEU A 238 10.91 1.32 16.88
CA LEU A 238 10.83 2.77 16.70
C LEU A 238 11.80 3.51 17.64
N MET A 239 11.91 3.05 18.88
CA MET A 239 12.92 3.57 19.83
C MET A 239 14.35 3.27 19.36
N LEU A 240 14.62 2.05 18.87
CA LEU A 240 15.92 1.69 18.32
C LEU A 240 16.31 2.63 17.16
N ILE A 241 15.38 2.90 16.21
CA ILE A 241 15.63 3.85 15.13
C ILE A 241 16.00 5.23 15.68
N ARG A 242 15.28 5.72 16.69
CA ARG A 242 15.53 7.04 17.30
C ARG A 242 16.85 7.10 18.06
N ALA A 243 17.22 6.03 18.76
CA ALA A 243 18.46 5.94 19.50
C ALA A 243 19.68 5.86 18.57
N GLU A 244 19.63 5.01 17.55
CA GLU A 244 20.77 4.78 16.66
C GLU A 244 20.94 5.89 15.61
N VAL A 245 19.83 6.50 15.15
CA VAL A 245 19.83 7.56 14.14
C VAL A 245 18.93 8.73 14.57
N PRO A 246 19.34 9.54 15.58
CA PRO A 246 18.54 10.63 16.13
C PRO A 246 18.11 11.67 15.09
N ARG A 247 18.89 11.83 14.01
CA ARG A 247 18.62 12.74 12.89
C ARG A 247 18.15 11.98 11.66
N TRP A 248 17.23 11.03 11.84
CA TRP A 248 16.62 10.31 10.73
C TRP A 248 15.93 11.28 9.78
N LYS A 249 16.45 11.41 8.57
CA LYS A 249 15.99 12.43 7.59
C LYS A 249 14.80 11.98 6.74
N LYS A 250 14.55 10.67 6.65
CA LYS A 250 13.48 10.10 5.82
C LYS A 250 12.20 9.98 6.64
N GLY A 251 11.04 10.12 6.00
CA GLY A 251 9.78 9.79 6.64
C GLY A 251 9.71 8.29 6.95
N LEU A 252 9.11 7.94 8.08
CA LEU A 252 8.72 6.56 8.40
C LEU A 252 7.23 6.43 8.16
N LYS A 253 6.84 5.54 7.27
CA LYS A 253 5.44 5.26 6.94
C LYS A 253 5.09 3.84 7.33
N PHE A 254 3.91 3.66 7.90
CA PHE A 254 3.44 2.33 8.29
C PHE A 254 2.11 2.03 7.62
N TYR A 255 2.03 0.92 6.92
CA TYR A 255 0.75 0.34 6.56
C TYR A 255 0.07 -0.17 7.83
N VAL A 256 -1.22 0.12 7.94
CA VAL A 256 -2.06 -0.28 9.07
C VAL A 256 -3.29 -0.95 8.49
N PHE A 257 -3.28 -2.27 8.45
CA PHE A 257 -4.37 -3.07 7.90
C PHE A 257 -5.47 -3.26 8.94
N CYS A 258 -6.73 -3.18 8.54
CA CYS A 258 -7.87 -3.28 9.45
C CYS A 258 -9.07 -4.00 8.83
N GLY A 259 -9.96 -4.50 9.68
CA GLY A 259 -11.20 -5.16 9.30
C GLY A 259 -11.05 -6.61 8.85
N CYS A 260 -9.97 -7.29 9.24
CA CYS A 260 -9.72 -8.69 8.92
C CYS A 260 -9.66 -9.54 10.20
N ASP A 261 -10.58 -10.46 10.36
CA ASP A 261 -10.55 -11.45 11.44
C ASP A 261 -9.92 -12.78 10.98
N LYS A 262 -9.06 -13.35 11.83
CA LYS A 262 -8.37 -14.63 11.56
C LYS A 262 -9.34 -15.82 11.50
N ASN A 263 -10.46 -15.74 12.22
CA ASN A 263 -11.47 -16.79 12.33
C ASN A 263 -12.68 -16.52 11.42
N GLU A 264 -12.63 -15.46 10.62
CA GLU A 264 -13.72 -15.01 9.74
C GLU A 264 -15.04 -14.70 10.47
N VAL A 265 -14.96 -14.27 11.76
CA VAL A 265 -16.11 -13.91 12.59
C VAL A 265 -16.23 -12.39 12.63
N TYR A 266 -17.24 -11.83 12.00
CA TYR A 266 -17.43 -10.37 11.82
C TYR A 266 -18.64 -9.87 12.62
N ASP A 267 -18.70 -10.24 13.90
CA ASP A 267 -19.72 -9.77 14.84
C ASP A 267 -19.43 -8.38 15.43
N GLU A 268 -20.31 -7.91 16.30
CA GLU A 268 -20.19 -6.60 16.95
C GLU A 268 -18.96 -6.51 17.85
N ALA A 269 -18.57 -7.59 18.51
CA ALA A 269 -17.40 -7.64 19.38
C ALA A 269 -16.12 -7.49 18.57
N PHE A 270 -16.03 -8.19 17.42
CA PHE A 270 -14.92 -8.02 16.48
C PHE A 270 -14.78 -6.57 16.02
N TRP A 271 -15.84 -5.96 15.49
CA TRP A 271 -15.78 -4.60 14.96
C TRP A 271 -15.38 -3.58 16.02
N ARG A 272 -15.94 -3.70 17.24
CA ARG A 272 -15.53 -2.85 18.35
C ARG A 272 -14.03 -2.96 18.63
N GLN A 273 -13.53 -4.19 18.74
CA GLN A 273 -12.11 -4.44 19.03
C GLN A 273 -11.20 -3.98 17.89
N ASP A 274 -11.58 -4.20 16.62
CA ASP A 274 -10.79 -3.78 15.46
C ASP A 274 -10.71 -2.25 15.38
N ILE A 275 -11.81 -1.53 15.67
CA ILE A 275 -11.81 -0.07 15.74
C ILE A 275 -10.84 0.42 16.84
N GLU A 276 -10.92 -0.14 18.04
CA GLU A 276 -10.02 0.21 19.14
C GLU A 276 -8.56 -0.05 18.78
N ASN A 277 -8.24 -1.23 18.27
CA ASN A 277 -6.90 -1.62 17.83
C ASN A 277 -6.38 -0.73 16.69
N LEU A 278 -7.24 -0.32 15.76
CA LEU A 278 -6.89 0.60 14.69
C LEU A 278 -6.45 1.96 15.23
N PHE A 279 -7.25 2.55 16.11
CA PHE A 279 -6.93 3.84 16.71
C PHE A 279 -5.70 3.78 17.61
N GLU A 280 -5.51 2.72 18.39
CA GLU A 280 -4.32 2.54 19.22
C GLU A 280 -3.05 2.48 18.36
N ARG A 281 -3.05 1.76 17.26
CA ARG A 281 -1.93 1.71 16.29
C ARG A 281 -1.66 3.08 15.67
N ILE A 282 -2.69 3.79 15.24
CA ILE A 282 -2.57 5.17 14.72
C ILE A 282 -1.97 6.09 15.78
N PHE A 283 -2.45 6.00 17.01
CA PHE A 283 -1.99 6.80 18.15
C PHE A 283 -0.48 6.56 18.40
N ILE A 284 -0.07 5.29 18.54
CA ILE A 284 1.35 4.92 18.73
C ILE A 284 2.21 5.51 17.62
N LEU A 285 1.85 5.27 16.35
CA LEU A 285 2.63 5.75 15.21
C LEU A 285 2.75 7.28 15.18
N LYS A 286 1.66 8.00 15.43
CA LYS A 286 1.69 9.47 15.53
C LYS A 286 2.61 9.94 16.64
N THR A 287 2.58 9.30 17.77
CA THR A 287 3.40 9.63 18.93
C THR A 287 4.89 9.50 18.61
N PHE A 288 5.28 8.49 17.85
CA PHE A 288 6.66 8.35 17.36
C PHE A 288 6.98 9.22 16.12
N GLY A 289 6.05 10.04 15.64
CA GLY A 289 6.24 10.86 14.44
C GLY A 289 6.31 10.08 13.14
N ALA A 290 5.81 8.84 13.14
CA ALA A 290 5.61 8.03 11.95
C ALA A 290 4.28 8.39 11.27
N ILE A 291 4.17 8.07 9.98
CA ILE A 291 3.00 8.34 9.15
C ILE A 291 2.21 7.04 8.99
N PRO A 292 1.06 6.86 9.66
CA PRO A 292 0.21 5.72 9.41
C PRO A 292 -0.47 5.85 8.03
N TYR A 293 -0.75 4.71 7.41
CA TYR A 293 -1.52 4.59 6.17
C TYR A 293 -2.51 3.44 6.31
N VAL A 294 -3.78 3.75 6.49
CA VAL A 294 -4.84 2.77 6.73
C VAL A 294 -5.22 2.06 5.44
N MET A 295 -5.18 0.73 5.47
CA MET A 295 -5.62 -0.17 4.43
C MET A 295 -6.79 -1.00 4.95
N ARG A 296 -7.91 -1.01 4.21
CA ARG A 296 -9.15 -1.68 4.61
C ARG A 296 -9.28 -3.02 3.91
N PHE A 297 -9.54 -4.07 4.69
CA PHE A 297 -9.89 -5.38 4.14
C PHE A 297 -11.25 -5.35 3.44
N GLU A 298 -11.49 -6.27 2.52
CA GLU A 298 -12.73 -6.31 1.72
C GLU A 298 -14.00 -6.38 2.58
N LYS A 299 -13.99 -7.09 3.71
CA LYS A 299 -15.13 -7.21 4.63
C LYS A 299 -15.58 -5.87 5.22
N VAL A 300 -14.70 -4.88 5.29
CA VAL A 300 -15.07 -3.53 5.69
C VAL A 300 -16.09 -2.92 4.73
N TYR A 301 -15.92 -3.15 3.41
CA TYR A 301 -16.81 -2.57 2.40
C TYR A 301 -18.23 -3.15 2.44
N GLU A 302 -18.38 -4.38 2.92
CA GLU A 302 -19.65 -5.08 3.09
C GLU A 302 -20.32 -4.75 4.44
N SER A 303 -19.58 -4.19 5.39
CA SER A 303 -20.03 -3.94 6.76
C SER A 303 -20.81 -2.63 6.89
N LYS A 304 -21.65 -2.55 7.92
CA LYS A 304 -22.30 -1.29 8.35
C LYS A 304 -21.29 -0.19 8.76
N TYR A 305 -20.03 -0.57 9.03
CA TYR A 305 -18.94 0.33 9.43
C TYR A 305 -18.16 0.93 8.27
N ASN A 306 -18.49 0.60 7.00
CA ASN A 306 -17.75 1.07 5.84
C ASN A 306 -17.53 2.59 5.82
N SER A 307 -18.58 3.39 6.08
CA SER A 307 -18.48 4.85 6.11
C SER A 307 -17.54 5.35 7.20
N PHE A 308 -17.53 4.69 8.37
CA PHE A 308 -16.63 5.01 9.47
C PHE A 308 -15.17 4.75 9.09
N TYR A 309 -14.84 3.53 8.64
CA TYR A 309 -13.48 3.19 8.22
C TYR A 309 -13.00 4.02 7.02
N ALA A 310 -13.90 4.36 6.09
CA ALA A 310 -13.58 5.26 4.98
C ALA A 310 -13.22 6.66 5.47
N THR A 311 -13.87 7.12 6.54
CA THR A 311 -13.59 8.42 7.15
C THR A 311 -12.25 8.39 7.90
N VAL A 312 -11.98 7.33 8.68
CA VAL A 312 -10.68 7.13 9.34
C VAL A 312 -9.55 7.09 8.32
N ALA A 313 -9.69 6.29 7.26
CA ALA A 313 -8.69 6.20 6.19
C ALA A 313 -8.47 7.56 5.50
N ALA A 314 -9.52 8.32 5.23
CA ALA A 314 -9.41 9.63 4.62
C ALA A 314 -8.70 10.66 5.51
N TRP A 315 -8.88 10.58 6.83
CA TRP A 315 -8.18 11.42 7.81
C TRP A 315 -6.70 11.04 7.92
N VAL A 316 -6.42 9.74 8.07
CA VAL A 316 -5.08 9.22 8.32
C VAL A 316 -4.18 9.30 7.09
N ASN A 317 -4.71 8.90 5.92
CA ASN A 317 -3.92 8.78 4.69
C ASN A 317 -3.55 10.14 4.07
N GLN A 318 -4.03 11.22 4.65
CA GLN A 318 -3.65 12.59 4.30
C GLN A 318 -2.93 13.25 5.49
N PRO A 319 -1.58 13.26 5.51
CA PRO A 319 -0.80 13.75 6.64
C PRO A 319 -1.13 15.17 7.08
N SER A 320 -1.64 16.01 6.16
CA SER A 320 -2.06 17.38 6.48
C SER A 320 -3.26 17.42 7.43
N PHE A 321 -4.23 16.51 7.27
CA PHE A 321 -5.38 16.41 8.19
C PHE A 321 -4.96 15.74 9.49
N LEU A 322 -4.26 14.61 9.40
CA LEU A 322 -3.78 13.88 10.57
C LEU A 322 -2.98 14.76 11.54
N LYS A 323 -2.20 15.72 11.03
CA LYS A 323 -1.37 16.63 11.85
C LYS A 323 -2.13 17.81 12.44
N LYS A 324 -3.24 18.21 11.84
CA LYS A 324 -3.91 19.49 12.15
C LYS A 324 -5.27 19.35 12.82
N SER A 325 -5.94 18.21 12.69
CA SER A 325 -7.29 17.99 13.20
C SER A 325 -7.38 16.73 14.04
N THR A 326 -8.29 16.73 15.00
CA THR A 326 -8.75 15.50 15.64
C THR A 326 -9.53 14.65 14.62
N PHE A 327 -9.73 13.38 14.93
CA PHE A 327 -10.62 12.55 14.08
C PHE A 327 -12.04 13.10 14.10
N ARG A 328 -12.54 13.51 15.28
CA ARG A 328 -13.89 14.06 15.44
C ARG A 328 -14.10 15.30 14.57
N ASP A 329 -13.21 16.30 14.69
CA ASP A 329 -13.31 17.53 13.90
C ASP A 329 -13.25 17.26 12.39
N PHE A 330 -12.37 16.33 11.98
CA PHE A 330 -12.27 15.93 10.58
C PHE A 330 -13.55 15.26 10.08
N ALA A 331 -14.13 14.34 10.86
CA ALA A 331 -15.34 13.61 10.47
C ALA A 331 -16.54 14.56 10.36
N MET A 332 -16.66 15.53 11.29
CA MET A 332 -17.68 16.57 11.25
C MET A 332 -17.52 17.47 10.02
N PHE A 333 -16.30 17.99 9.78
CA PHE A 333 -16.00 18.80 8.60
C PHE A 333 -16.28 18.05 7.29
N ARG A 334 -15.79 16.82 7.17
CA ARG A 334 -16.04 15.97 6.00
C ARG A 334 -17.51 15.64 5.80
N GLY A 335 -18.27 15.55 6.87
CA GLY A 335 -19.71 15.30 6.89
C GLY A 335 -20.59 16.51 6.62
N MET A 336 -20.03 17.67 6.30
CA MET A 336 -20.75 18.78 5.67
C MET A 336 -20.82 18.59 4.16
N ASN A 337 -21.82 19.19 3.49
CA ASN A 337 -21.81 19.29 2.04
C ASN A 337 -20.69 20.23 1.54
N LYS A 338 -20.36 20.18 0.25
CA LYS A 338 -19.24 20.96 -0.32
C LYS A 338 -19.38 22.48 -0.12
N GLU A 339 -20.61 22.99 -0.16
CA GLU A 339 -20.89 24.41 0.07
C GLU A 339 -20.69 24.77 1.56
N GLY A 340 -21.17 23.93 2.47
CA GLY A 340 -20.95 24.08 3.92
C GLY A 340 -19.48 24.08 4.27
N GLN A 341 -18.69 23.15 3.74
CA GLN A 341 -17.24 23.11 3.94
C GLN A 341 -16.53 24.41 3.50
N LYS A 342 -16.96 25.02 2.40
CA LYS A 342 -16.40 26.28 1.93
C LYS A 342 -16.83 27.46 2.78
N LYS A 343 -18.12 27.54 3.15
CA LYS A 343 -18.72 28.69 3.83
C LYS A 343 -18.38 28.69 5.33
N TYR A 344 -18.55 27.55 6.01
CA TYR A 344 -18.45 27.45 7.48
C TYR A 344 -17.09 26.90 7.95
N LYS A 345 -16.27 26.31 7.05
CA LYS A 345 -14.97 25.71 7.38
C LYS A 345 -15.10 24.70 8.54
N HIS A 346 -14.60 25.05 9.75
CA HIS A 346 -14.69 24.20 10.94
C HIS A 346 -15.83 24.60 11.91
N ASP A 347 -16.63 25.60 11.56
CA ASP A 347 -17.77 26.04 12.37
C ASP A 347 -19.00 25.17 12.06
N THR A 348 -19.00 23.99 12.67
CA THR A 348 -20.06 22.98 12.51
C THR A 348 -21.36 23.39 13.15
N GLU A 349 -21.32 24.21 14.21
CA GLU A 349 -22.50 24.71 14.90
C GLU A 349 -23.27 25.69 14.01
N SER A 350 -22.61 26.71 13.48
CA SER A 350 -23.21 27.63 12.52
C SER A 350 -23.75 26.94 11.28
N TYR A 351 -23.06 25.87 10.80
CA TYR A 351 -23.55 25.07 9.69
C TYR A 351 -24.92 24.44 9.99
N LEU A 352 -25.08 23.81 11.15
CA LEU A 352 -26.35 23.18 11.56
C LEU A 352 -27.45 24.20 11.82
N LEU A 353 -27.12 25.31 12.50
CA LEU A 353 -28.09 26.41 12.78
C LEU A 353 -28.66 27.03 11.48
N ASN A 354 -27.89 27.03 10.42
CA ASN A 354 -28.33 27.52 9.09
C ASN A 354 -28.93 26.42 8.19
N GLY A 355 -29.42 25.32 8.75
CA GLY A 355 -30.14 24.25 8.05
C GLY A 355 -29.23 23.24 7.34
N GLY A 356 -27.94 23.22 7.64
CA GLY A 356 -27.00 22.20 7.16
C GLY A 356 -27.37 20.81 7.69
N LYS A 357 -27.18 19.79 6.85
CA LYS A 357 -27.48 18.38 7.20
C LYS A 357 -26.19 17.57 7.34
N LYS A 358 -26.09 16.77 8.42
CA LYS A 358 -25.00 15.82 8.60
C LYS A 358 -25.00 14.78 7.49
N GLN A 359 -23.84 14.52 6.89
CA GLN A 359 -23.62 13.46 5.90
C GLN A 359 -22.92 12.25 6.51
N SER A 360 -22.71 11.20 5.71
CA SER A 360 -22.27 9.86 6.13
C SER A 360 -21.07 9.84 7.08
N SER A 361 -20.05 10.67 6.84
CA SER A 361 -18.85 10.71 7.70
C SER A 361 -19.14 11.16 9.11
N TRP A 362 -19.95 12.21 9.26
CA TRP A 362 -20.36 12.74 10.56
C TRP A 362 -21.29 11.77 11.30
N ILE A 363 -22.31 11.26 10.59
CA ILE A 363 -23.28 10.30 11.15
C ILE A 363 -22.57 9.03 11.62
N ALA A 364 -21.65 8.49 10.83
CA ALA A 364 -20.91 7.28 11.17
C ALA A 364 -19.98 7.47 12.37
N MET A 365 -19.37 8.65 12.50
CA MET A 365 -18.55 9.00 13.67
C MET A 365 -19.40 9.09 14.92
N GLU A 366 -20.54 9.81 14.89
CA GLU A 366 -21.45 9.92 16.03
C GLU A 366 -22.07 8.57 16.44
N ASP A 367 -22.34 7.68 15.49
CA ASP A 367 -22.83 6.33 15.80
C ASP A 367 -21.84 5.56 16.67
N ILE A 368 -20.55 5.63 16.33
CA ILE A 368 -19.48 5.01 17.14
C ILE A 368 -19.29 5.73 18.49
N GLU A 369 -19.31 7.06 18.50
CA GLU A 369 -19.21 7.88 19.71
C GLU A 369 -20.32 7.52 20.71
N ASN A 370 -21.54 7.34 20.22
CA ASN A 370 -22.68 6.95 21.06
C ASN A 370 -22.64 5.50 21.56
N ARG A 371 -22.13 4.57 20.74
CA ARG A 371 -22.03 3.14 21.11
C ARG A 371 -20.86 2.85 22.03
N TYR A 372 -19.75 3.55 21.86
CA TYR A 372 -18.48 3.29 22.54
C TYR A 372 -17.88 4.60 23.05
N PRO A 373 -18.54 5.30 24.00
CA PRO A 373 -18.11 6.62 24.44
C PRO A 373 -16.70 6.63 25.04
N GLU A 374 -16.30 5.58 25.77
CA GLU A 374 -14.96 5.46 26.33
C GLU A 374 -13.86 5.38 25.26
N LEU A 375 -14.16 4.75 24.12
CA LEU A 375 -13.24 4.70 22.98
C LEU A 375 -13.15 6.07 22.30
N ALA A 376 -14.27 6.74 22.14
CA ALA A 376 -14.34 8.07 21.56
C ALA A 376 -13.60 9.09 22.41
N ASP A 377 -13.80 9.08 23.74
CA ASP A 377 -13.09 9.95 24.68
C ASP A 377 -11.57 9.74 24.60
N LYS A 378 -11.13 8.49 24.49
CA LYS A 378 -9.71 8.14 24.42
C LYS A 378 -9.05 8.57 23.11
N TYR A 379 -9.73 8.44 21.96
CA TYR A 379 -9.08 8.52 20.65
C TYR A 379 -9.61 9.61 19.72
N PHE A 380 -10.88 10.03 19.80
CA PHE A 380 -11.44 10.92 18.78
C PHE A 380 -11.00 12.36 18.92
N HIS A 381 -10.59 12.78 20.13
CA HIS A 381 -10.13 14.13 20.46
C HIS A 381 -8.60 14.30 20.40
N PHE A 382 -7.88 13.25 20.03
CA PHE A 382 -6.42 13.28 20.00
C PHE A 382 -5.90 14.08 18.80
N VAL A 383 -5.09 15.10 19.09
CA VAL A 383 -4.31 15.85 18.11
C VAL A 383 -2.84 15.44 18.28
N GLY A 384 -2.35 14.54 17.42
CA GLY A 384 -0.97 14.10 17.54
C GLY A 384 0.01 15.19 17.13
N LYS A 385 0.54 15.92 18.07
CA LYS A 385 1.84 16.53 17.93
C LYS A 385 2.86 15.51 18.45
N PRO A 386 3.94 15.22 17.73
CA PRO A 386 5.01 14.43 18.31
C PRO A 386 5.47 15.13 19.58
N PRO A 387 5.63 14.42 20.71
CA PRO A 387 6.09 15.01 21.95
C PRO A 387 7.48 15.60 21.76
N THR A 388 7.73 16.73 22.39
CA THR A 388 9.04 17.39 22.34
C THR A 388 10.08 16.69 23.21
N LYS A 389 9.64 15.84 24.13
CA LYS A 389 10.46 14.99 25.01
C LYS A 389 9.83 13.60 25.18
N TYR A 390 10.64 12.63 25.51
CA TYR A 390 10.25 11.21 25.62
C TYR A 390 9.62 10.83 26.96
N GLU A 391 9.26 11.79 27.81
CA GLU A 391 8.72 11.59 29.18
C GLU A 391 7.45 10.71 29.22
N TRP A 392 6.69 10.68 28.15
CA TRP A 392 5.48 9.86 27.99
C TRP A 392 5.79 8.38 27.63
N LEU A 393 7.03 8.08 27.32
CA LEU A 393 7.46 6.72 26.93
C LEU A 393 7.45 5.79 28.14
N ASP A 394 7.84 6.31 29.30
CA ASP A 394 7.86 5.56 30.55
C ASP A 394 6.45 5.21 31.01
N ASP A 395 5.50 6.12 30.80
CA ASP A 395 4.07 5.88 31.08
C ASP A 395 3.44 4.84 30.14
N LEU A 396 3.84 4.84 28.88
CA LEU A 396 3.31 3.94 27.83
C LEU A 396 3.93 2.55 27.89
N LEU A 397 5.17 2.44 28.36
CA LEU A 397 5.88 1.18 28.56
C LEU A 397 5.45 0.47 29.86
N GLY A 398 4.52 1.08 30.61
CA GLY A 398 4.08 0.59 31.92
C GLY A 398 5.23 0.69 32.89
N GLY A 399 5.33 1.81 33.59
CA GLY A 399 6.36 2.00 34.62
C GLY A 399 6.42 0.84 35.59
N ASN A 400 7.29 -0.11 35.28
CA ASN A 400 7.80 -1.11 36.18
C ASN A 400 9.31 -0.95 36.21
N ASN A 401 9.73 0.09 36.87
CA ASN A 401 11.00 0.15 37.55
C ASN A 401 10.71 0.50 39.02
N GLU A 402 10.08 -0.40 39.73
CA GLU A 402 10.27 -0.55 41.14
C GLU A 402 11.19 -1.75 41.33
N GLU A 403 12.39 -1.42 41.83
CA GLU A 403 13.52 -2.17 42.35
C GLU A 403 14.63 -2.55 41.36
#